data_69a9182622bafdb37bb92902162eaf70
#
_entry.id   69a9182622bafdb37bb92902162eaf70
#
_cell.length_a   1.000
_cell.length_b   1.000
_cell.length_c   1.000
_cell.angle_alpha   90.00
_cell.angle_beta   90.00
_cell.angle_gamma   90.00
#
_symmetry.space_group_name_H-M   'P 1'
#
loop_
_entity.id
_entity.type
_entity.pdbx_description
1 polymer ?
#
loop_
_entity_poly.entity_id
_entity_poly.type
_entity_poly.pdbx_seq_one_letter_code
_entity_poly.pdbx_strand_id
1 'polypeptide(L)'
;MQTKNEPVQAREPFMKMQWKIGNVQIDNPFVLAPMAGVTDLPFRTLCKEQGAGLICMEMISAKAISFHNKNTIALMEIDPCEHPVSMQLFGSEPDLMAEVAKSIEDRDFDILDINMGCPVPKVVNNGEGSALLKNPNLIEEIVRKVSSAISKPLTVKVRIGFENEPVDIVEIAKRIEDAGAAALAVHGRTRQQYYSGTADWDTIRRVKEAITIPVIGNGDVDSPLKAEALVKQTGCDAIMVGRAVRGNPWLFRELNHYFRTGELLERPSVEEIREMILRHARKQIELKGEFVGIREMRKHVAWYTAGMRHSAGLRRESNTIESCLLYTSPSPRDTR
;
A
#
# COMPACT_ATOMS: atom_id res chain seq x y z
N MET A 1 -46.66 21.01 10.71
CA MET A 1 -46.08 19.78 11.30
C MET A 1 -44.58 19.85 11.15
N GLN A 2 -43.88 20.20 12.24
CA GLN A 2 -42.41 20.23 12.24
C GLN A 2 -41.91 18.81 12.50
N THR A 3 -41.26 18.22 11.52
CA THR A 3 -40.53 16.95 11.69
C THR A 3 -39.31 17.23 12.58
N LYS A 4 -39.36 16.75 13.82
CA LYS A 4 -38.20 16.72 14.72
C LYS A 4 -37.10 15.85 14.03
N ASN A 5 -36.02 16.49 13.66
CA ASN A 5 -34.76 15.77 13.36
C ASN A 5 -34.30 15.14 14.69
N GLU A 6 -34.47 13.82 14.82
CA GLU A 6 -33.78 13.08 15.86
C GLU A 6 -32.28 13.14 15.59
N PRO A 7 -31.45 13.39 16.61
CA PRO A 7 -30.02 13.37 16.44
C PRO A 7 -29.61 11.96 16.02
N VAL A 8 -28.91 11.84 14.88
CA VAL A 8 -28.28 10.59 14.44
C VAL A 8 -27.40 10.10 15.58
N GLN A 9 -27.78 9.01 16.22
CA GLN A 9 -26.93 8.37 17.23
C GLN A 9 -25.57 8.09 16.60
N ALA A 10 -24.52 8.66 17.20
CA ALA A 10 -23.14 8.39 16.78
C ALA A 10 -22.93 6.87 16.82
N ARG A 11 -22.73 6.28 15.66
CA ARG A 11 -22.44 4.85 15.53
C ARG A 11 -21.12 4.57 16.25
N GLU A 12 -21.08 3.58 17.12
CA GLU A 12 -19.78 3.12 17.64
C GLU A 12 -18.88 2.76 16.47
N PRO A 13 -17.64 3.26 16.43
CA PRO A 13 -16.74 2.98 15.33
C PRO A 13 -16.42 1.47 15.28
N PHE A 14 -16.55 0.86 14.10
CA PHE A 14 -16.33 -0.58 13.87
C PHE A 14 -14.90 -1.02 14.21
N MET A 15 -13.97 -0.10 14.33
CA MET A 15 -12.59 -0.31 14.74
C MET A 15 -12.02 0.98 15.34
N LYS A 16 -10.90 0.84 16.06
CA LYS A 16 -10.18 2.00 16.59
C LYS A 16 -9.62 2.83 15.44
N MET A 17 -9.96 4.13 15.40
CA MET A 17 -9.42 5.04 14.40
C MET A 17 -7.92 5.31 14.63
N GLN A 18 -7.48 5.45 15.87
CA GLN A 18 -6.06 5.61 16.21
C GLN A 18 -5.46 4.30 16.70
N TRP A 19 -4.30 3.97 16.20
CA TRP A 19 -3.56 2.76 16.55
C TRP A 19 -2.05 2.99 16.51
N LYS A 20 -1.25 1.98 16.89
CA LYS A 20 0.20 2.09 16.96
C LYS A 20 0.89 0.90 16.33
N ILE A 21 2.09 1.15 15.77
CA ILE A 21 3.08 0.13 15.44
C ILE A 21 4.33 0.46 16.24
N GLY A 22 4.65 -0.34 17.26
CA GLY A 22 5.68 0.02 18.22
C GLY A 22 5.41 1.38 18.88
N ASN A 23 6.34 2.31 18.74
CA ASN A 23 6.23 3.68 19.23
C ASN A 23 5.61 4.67 18.23
N VAL A 24 5.33 4.25 17.00
CA VAL A 24 4.76 5.10 15.94
C VAL A 24 3.26 5.17 16.06
N GLN A 25 2.72 6.38 16.29
CA GLN A 25 1.29 6.66 16.31
C GLN A 25 0.76 6.83 14.90
N ILE A 26 -0.39 6.23 14.59
CA ILE A 26 -1.06 6.30 13.29
C ILE A 26 -2.51 6.76 13.51
N ASP A 27 -2.91 7.84 12.84
CA ASP A 27 -4.15 8.57 13.12
C ASP A 27 -5.42 7.89 12.56
N ASN A 28 -5.27 6.99 11.60
CA ASN A 28 -6.37 6.19 11.09
C ASN A 28 -5.87 4.83 10.56
N PRO A 29 -6.75 3.81 10.47
CA PRO A 29 -6.33 2.45 10.17
C PRO A 29 -6.16 2.13 8.67
N PHE A 30 -6.16 3.12 7.80
CA PHE A 30 -6.10 2.90 6.35
C PHE A 30 -4.69 3.06 5.82
N VAL A 31 -4.12 1.97 5.32
CA VAL A 31 -2.72 1.85 4.91
C VAL A 31 -2.62 1.75 3.39
N LEU A 32 -1.77 2.57 2.78
CA LEU A 32 -1.43 2.42 1.35
C LEU A 32 -0.48 1.22 1.17
N ALA A 33 -0.87 0.26 0.34
CA ALA A 33 -0.04 -0.90 0.04
C ALA A 33 1.18 -0.55 -0.84
N PRO A 34 2.33 -1.20 -0.65
CA PRO A 34 3.47 -1.07 -1.56
C PRO A 34 3.16 -1.72 -2.90
N MET A 35 3.29 -0.96 -3.99
CA MET A 35 3.01 -1.45 -5.35
C MET A 35 4.10 -0.96 -6.32
N ALA A 36 5.02 -1.85 -6.70
CA ALA A 36 6.12 -1.53 -7.61
C ALA A 36 5.64 -0.88 -8.92
N GLY A 37 6.22 0.26 -9.27
CA GLY A 37 5.83 1.07 -10.42
C GLY A 37 4.50 1.82 -10.26
N VAL A 38 3.93 1.89 -9.07
CA VAL A 38 2.66 2.59 -8.80
C VAL A 38 2.76 3.54 -7.63
N THR A 39 3.28 3.07 -6.49
CA THR A 39 3.38 3.86 -5.26
C THR A 39 4.72 4.59 -5.15
N ASP A 40 5.07 5.31 -6.21
CA ASP A 40 6.16 6.26 -6.22
C ASP A 40 5.81 7.54 -5.42
N LEU A 41 6.81 8.37 -5.15
CA LEU A 41 6.64 9.58 -4.34
C LEU A 41 5.44 10.46 -4.76
N PRO A 42 5.24 10.80 -6.06
CA PRO A 42 4.09 11.57 -6.51
C PRO A 42 2.75 10.95 -6.13
N PHE A 43 2.59 9.63 -6.31
CA PHE A 43 1.34 8.97 -5.99
C PHE A 43 1.12 8.78 -4.49
N ARG A 44 2.19 8.54 -3.73
CA ARG A 44 2.13 8.41 -2.27
C ARG A 44 1.66 9.71 -1.63
N THR A 45 2.22 10.85 -2.03
CA THR A 45 1.80 12.18 -1.52
C THR A 45 0.33 12.45 -1.81
N LEU A 46 -0.19 12.11 -3.00
CA LEU A 46 -1.61 12.26 -3.32
C LEU A 46 -2.50 11.36 -2.44
N CYS A 47 -2.09 10.11 -2.17
CA CYS A 47 -2.83 9.23 -1.26
C CYS A 47 -2.81 9.76 0.18
N LYS A 48 -1.68 10.31 0.63
CA LYS A 48 -1.56 10.93 1.95
C LYS A 48 -2.49 12.13 2.10
N GLU A 49 -2.52 13.02 1.12
CA GLU A 49 -3.43 14.18 1.07
C GLU A 49 -4.91 13.76 1.11
N GLN A 50 -5.24 12.57 0.59
CA GLN A 50 -6.60 12.00 0.68
C GLN A 50 -6.86 11.26 1.98
N GLY A 51 -5.91 11.22 2.91
CA GLY A 51 -6.09 10.72 4.26
C GLY A 51 -5.63 9.28 4.49
N ALA A 52 -4.67 8.76 3.72
CA ALA A 52 -4.00 7.52 4.09
C ALA A 52 -3.29 7.68 5.45
N GLY A 53 -3.57 6.79 6.40
CA GLY A 53 -2.99 6.84 7.75
C GLY A 53 -1.52 6.48 7.76
N LEU A 54 -1.14 5.45 7.03
CA LEU A 54 0.24 4.98 6.86
C LEU A 54 0.53 4.82 5.36
N ILE A 55 1.66 5.33 4.93
CA ILE A 55 2.19 5.16 3.57
C ILE A 55 3.21 4.02 3.58
N CYS A 56 3.04 3.01 2.71
CA CYS A 56 4.10 2.03 2.44
C CYS A 56 4.73 2.31 1.07
N MET A 57 6.05 2.49 1.09
CA MET A 57 6.84 2.74 -0.11
C MET A 57 6.96 1.48 -0.98
N GLU A 58 7.38 1.64 -2.22
CA GLU A 58 7.74 0.51 -3.07
C GLU A 58 8.87 -0.32 -2.44
N MET A 59 8.87 -1.62 -2.72
CA MET A 59 9.90 -2.52 -2.18
C MET A 59 11.28 -2.24 -2.80
N ILE A 60 12.30 -2.22 -1.97
CA ILE A 60 13.68 -1.89 -2.32
C ILE A 60 14.57 -3.10 -2.03
N SER A 61 15.43 -3.46 -2.98
CA SER A 61 16.36 -4.58 -2.82
C SER A 61 17.48 -4.24 -1.84
N ALA A 62 17.62 -5.02 -0.76
CA ALA A 62 18.75 -4.90 0.15
C ALA A 62 20.08 -5.05 -0.58
N LYS A 63 20.18 -6.04 -1.48
CA LYS A 63 21.36 -6.26 -2.31
C LYS A 63 21.68 -5.07 -3.20
N ALA A 64 20.68 -4.41 -3.80
CA ALA A 64 20.92 -3.22 -4.63
C ALA A 64 21.39 -2.01 -3.79
N ILE A 65 20.95 -1.88 -2.55
CA ILE A 65 21.45 -0.85 -1.62
C ILE A 65 22.91 -1.12 -1.29
N SER A 66 23.30 -2.35 -0.95
CA SER A 66 24.70 -2.70 -0.63
C SER A 66 25.69 -2.40 -1.76
N PHE A 67 25.22 -2.46 -3.01
CA PHE A 67 25.98 -2.05 -4.19
C PHE A 67 25.86 -0.56 -4.55
N HIS A 68 25.28 0.26 -3.69
CA HIS A 68 25.08 1.70 -3.90
C HIS A 68 24.41 2.05 -5.23
N ASN A 69 23.44 1.24 -5.66
CA ASN A 69 22.71 1.46 -6.92
C ASN A 69 21.94 2.78 -6.85
N LYS A 70 22.31 3.73 -7.74
CA LYS A 70 21.74 5.10 -7.74
C LYS A 70 20.22 5.11 -7.92
N ASN A 71 19.67 4.26 -8.79
CA ASN A 71 18.24 4.20 -9.03
C ASN A 71 17.49 3.68 -7.78
N THR A 72 18.10 2.72 -7.06
CA THR A 72 17.56 2.20 -5.80
C THR A 72 17.58 3.26 -4.71
N ILE A 73 18.64 4.06 -4.64
CA ILE A 73 18.75 5.17 -3.67
C ILE A 73 17.68 6.24 -3.94
N ALA A 74 17.42 6.56 -5.21
CA ALA A 74 16.37 7.49 -5.59
C ALA A 74 14.95 7.02 -5.17
N LEU A 75 14.69 5.71 -5.12
CA LEU A 75 13.42 5.18 -4.63
C LEU A 75 13.19 5.39 -3.13
N MET A 76 14.24 5.70 -2.37
CA MET A 76 14.17 5.96 -0.93
C MET A 76 13.83 7.42 -0.57
N GLU A 77 13.50 8.24 -1.55
CA GLU A 77 13.09 9.63 -1.33
C GLU A 77 11.73 9.70 -0.65
N ILE A 78 11.61 10.56 0.36
CA ILE A 78 10.43 10.76 1.19
C ILE A 78 10.13 12.25 1.25
N ASP A 79 8.86 12.60 1.07
CA ASP A 79 8.37 13.95 1.31
C ASP A 79 7.92 14.08 2.78
N PRO A 80 8.24 15.17 3.48
CA PRO A 80 7.82 15.37 4.87
C PRO A 80 6.31 15.22 5.12
N CYS A 81 5.48 15.41 4.12
CA CYS A 81 4.04 15.24 4.27
C CYS A 81 3.59 13.75 4.36
N GLU A 82 4.46 12.79 4.03
CA GLU A 82 4.10 11.36 3.99
C GLU A 82 4.02 10.70 5.37
N HIS A 83 4.59 11.30 6.41
CA HIS A 83 4.66 10.70 7.75
C HIS A 83 3.27 10.43 8.37
N PRO A 84 3.10 9.28 9.05
CA PRO A 84 4.08 8.19 9.15
C PRO A 84 4.24 7.42 7.84
N VAL A 85 5.49 7.05 7.53
CA VAL A 85 5.85 6.34 6.30
C VAL A 85 6.69 5.10 6.60
N SER A 86 6.39 4.01 5.90
CA SER A 86 7.09 2.73 6.00
C SER A 86 7.94 2.48 4.76
N MET A 87 9.25 2.27 4.97
CA MET A 87 10.20 1.86 3.93
C MET A 87 10.24 0.34 3.84
N GLN A 88 10.01 -0.23 2.65
CA GLN A 88 9.95 -1.68 2.49
C GLN A 88 11.21 -2.23 1.82
N LEU A 89 11.91 -3.15 2.52
CA LEU A 89 13.04 -3.92 1.98
C LEU A 89 12.60 -5.30 1.51
N PHE A 90 13.34 -5.86 0.55
CA PHE A 90 13.28 -7.28 0.23
C PHE A 90 14.68 -7.87 0.02
N GLY A 91 14.82 -9.14 0.36
CA GLY A 91 16.04 -9.93 0.29
C GLY A 91 15.83 -11.28 0.96
N SER A 92 16.81 -12.16 0.88
CA SER A 92 16.80 -13.50 1.47
C SER A 92 18.05 -13.85 2.29
N GLU A 93 19.00 -12.94 2.39
CA GLU A 93 20.24 -13.12 3.15
C GLU A 93 20.14 -12.39 4.50
N PRO A 94 20.00 -13.10 5.66
CA PRO A 94 19.69 -12.48 6.94
C PRO A 94 20.72 -11.44 7.41
N ASP A 95 22.01 -11.72 7.25
CA ASP A 95 23.08 -10.81 7.66
C ASP A 95 23.11 -9.53 6.79
N LEU A 96 22.99 -9.69 5.48
CA LEU A 96 22.90 -8.57 4.56
C LEU A 96 21.67 -7.70 4.82
N MET A 97 20.52 -8.34 5.11
CA MET A 97 19.30 -7.62 5.45
C MET A 97 19.47 -6.77 6.72
N ALA A 98 20.10 -7.32 7.74
CA ALA A 98 20.39 -6.60 8.99
C ALA A 98 21.40 -5.46 8.79
N GLU A 99 22.48 -5.70 8.07
CA GLU A 99 23.47 -4.68 7.69
C GLU A 99 22.84 -3.51 6.94
N VAL A 100 22.08 -3.83 5.92
CA VAL A 100 21.39 -2.81 5.10
C VAL A 100 20.36 -2.05 5.94
N ALA A 101 19.53 -2.74 6.71
CA ALA A 101 18.58 -2.11 7.60
C ALA A 101 19.26 -1.08 8.53
N LYS A 102 20.39 -1.45 9.14
CA LYS A 102 21.20 -0.57 9.98
C LYS A 102 21.78 0.61 9.20
N SER A 103 22.27 0.39 8.00
CA SER A 103 22.88 1.42 7.16
C SER A 103 21.91 2.52 6.70
N ILE A 104 20.62 2.21 6.67
CA ILE A 104 19.57 3.15 6.25
C ILE A 104 18.72 3.68 7.40
N GLU A 105 19.01 3.26 8.65
CA GLU A 105 18.18 3.60 9.82
C GLU A 105 18.05 5.11 10.07
N ASP A 106 19.09 5.87 9.76
CA ASP A 106 19.12 7.34 9.93
C ASP A 106 18.29 8.09 8.86
N ARG A 107 17.73 7.39 7.87
CA ARG A 107 16.85 8.02 6.88
C ARG A 107 15.49 8.36 7.49
N ASP A 108 14.79 9.29 6.85
CA ASP A 108 13.55 9.89 7.34
C ASP A 108 12.32 8.99 7.06
N PHE A 109 12.35 7.74 7.53
CA PHE A 109 11.19 6.85 7.58
C PHE A 109 10.87 6.49 9.03
N ASP A 110 9.60 6.14 9.31
CA ASP A 110 9.14 5.83 10.67
C ASP A 110 9.21 4.34 10.98
N ILE A 111 8.95 3.50 10.01
CA ILE A 111 8.80 2.05 10.13
C ILE A 111 9.62 1.38 9.03
N LEU A 112 10.35 0.32 9.37
CA LEU A 112 10.94 -0.57 8.37
C LEU A 112 10.00 -1.75 8.13
N ASP A 113 9.72 -2.09 6.88
CA ASP A 113 8.90 -3.24 6.50
C ASP A 113 9.71 -4.26 5.68
N ILE A 114 9.47 -5.54 5.86
CA ILE A 114 10.08 -6.59 5.04
C ILE A 114 9.03 -7.22 4.13
N ASN A 115 9.32 -7.24 2.83
CA ASN A 115 8.50 -7.91 1.84
C ASN A 115 8.75 -9.42 1.84
N MET A 116 7.76 -10.19 2.27
CA MET A 116 7.73 -11.65 2.18
C MET A 116 6.50 -12.14 1.39
N GLY A 117 5.97 -11.29 0.50
CA GLY A 117 4.73 -11.57 -0.22
C GLY A 117 4.76 -11.30 -1.73
N CYS A 118 5.83 -10.73 -2.28
CA CYS A 118 5.93 -10.42 -3.71
C CYS A 118 5.87 -11.70 -4.55
N PRO A 119 4.91 -11.80 -5.53
CA PRO A 119 4.74 -13.02 -6.33
C PRO A 119 5.54 -13.00 -7.64
N VAL A 120 6.22 -11.89 -7.95
CA VAL A 120 6.87 -11.66 -9.25
C VAL A 120 8.00 -12.65 -9.48
N PRO A 121 8.06 -13.33 -10.65
CA PRO A 121 9.08 -14.36 -10.93
C PRO A 121 10.52 -13.90 -10.68
N LYS A 122 10.86 -12.66 -11.09
CA LYS A 122 12.20 -12.09 -10.88
C LYS A 122 12.63 -12.04 -9.40
N VAL A 123 11.68 -11.87 -8.48
CA VAL A 123 11.95 -11.86 -7.04
C VAL A 123 11.95 -13.29 -6.50
N VAL A 124 10.92 -14.05 -6.84
CA VAL A 124 10.70 -15.42 -6.33
C VAL A 124 11.81 -16.39 -6.76
N ASN A 125 12.32 -16.25 -7.99
CA ASN A 125 13.39 -17.11 -8.49
C ASN A 125 14.74 -16.91 -7.77
N ASN A 126 14.89 -15.77 -7.07
CA ASN A 126 16.04 -15.50 -6.21
C ASN A 126 15.83 -15.96 -4.75
N GLY A 127 14.75 -16.66 -4.46
CA GLY A 127 14.42 -17.08 -3.09
C GLY A 127 13.85 -15.97 -2.20
N GLU A 128 13.47 -14.84 -2.79
CA GLU A 128 13.01 -13.63 -2.11
C GLU A 128 11.47 -13.48 -2.17
N GLY A 129 10.94 -12.50 -1.45
CA GLY A 129 9.51 -12.21 -1.44
C GLY A 129 8.70 -13.40 -0.96
N SER A 130 7.66 -13.80 -1.70
CA SER A 130 6.81 -14.93 -1.30
C SER A 130 7.51 -16.31 -1.29
N ALA A 131 8.69 -16.45 -1.92
CA ALA A 131 9.46 -17.68 -1.84
C ALA A 131 9.94 -18.01 -0.42
N LEU A 132 10.11 -16.98 0.43
CA LEU A 132 10.47 -17.15 1.85
C LEU A 132 9.44 -17.98 2.61
N LEU A 133 8.17 -17.98 2.21
CA LEU A 133 7.10 -18.78 2.85
C LEU A 133 7.37 -20.29 2.82
N LYS A 134 8.27 -20.75 1.96
CA LYS A 134 8.71 -22.17 1.92
C LYS A 134 9.71 -22.52 3.04
N ASN A 135 10.30 -21.52 3.70
CA ASN A 135 11.30 -21.71 4.74
C ASN A 135 11.01 -20.83 5.97
N PRO A 136 10.11 -21.28 6.88
CA PRO A 136 9.78 -20.53 8.09
C PRO A 136 10.97 -20.21 8.99
N ASN A 137 11.99 -21.08 9.03
CA ASN A 137 13.21 -20.82 9.81
C ASN A 137 13.99 -19.62 9.26
N LEU A 138 14.08 -19.49 7.93
CA LEU A 138 14.73 -18.35 7.30
C LEU A 138 13.95 -17.05 7.54
N ILE A 139 12.60 -17.10 7.51
CA ILE A 139 11.74 -15.96 7.88
C ILE A 139 12.09 -15.48 9.30
N GLU A 140 12.07 -16.40 10.26
CA GLU A 140 12.39 -16.09 11.66
C GLU A 140 13.80 -15.50 11.81
N GLU A 141 14.79 -16.09 11.15
CA GLU A 141 16.17 -15.60 11.20
C GLU A 141 16.29 -14.17 10.64
N ILE A 142 15.69 -13.90 9.47
CA ILE A 142 15.68 -12.56 8.86
C ILE A 142 15.05 -11.54 9.81
N VAL A 143 13.84 -11.84 10.30
CA VAL A 143 13.10 -10.93 11.18
C VAL A 143 13.90 -10.65 12.46
N ARG A 144 14.43 -11.69 13.11
CA ARG A 144 15.22 -11.58 14.34
C ARG A 144 16.48 -10.73 14.16
N LYS A 145 17.24 -10.98 13.10
CA LYS A 145 18.48 -10.23 12.83
C LYS A 145 18.19 -8.77 12.52
N VAL A 146 17.18 -8.50 11.69
CA VAL A 146 16.81 -7.13 11.33
C VAL A 146 16.23 -6.39 12.53
N SER A 147 15.31 -6.98 13.30
CA SER A 147 14.71 -6.34 14.49
C SER A 147 15.75 -6.02 15.55
N SER A 148 16.79 -6.87 15.69
CA SER A 148 17.89 -6.64 16.63
C SER A 148 18.89 -5.58 16.16
N ALA A 149 18.95 -5.30 14.87
CA ALA A 149 19.91 -4.35 14.28
C ALA A 149 19.44 -2.89 14.31
N ILE A 150 18.14 -2.65 14.40
CA ILE A 150 17.53 -1.31 14.31
C ILE A 150 16.70 -0.99 15.55
N SER A 151 16.52 0.32 15.83
CA SER A 151 15.64 0.81 16.89
C SER A 151 14.24 1.17 16.42
N LYS A 152 14.06 1.41 15.11
CA LYS A 152 12.76 1.69 14.52
C LYS A 152 11.89 0.42 14.50
N PRO A 153 10.54 0.55 14.61
CA PRO A 153 9.66 -0.60 14.52
C PRO A 153 9.84 -1.36 13.21
N LEU A 154 9.91 -2.70 13.29
CA LEU A 154 9.95 -3.59 12.15
C LEU A 154 8.57 -4.18 11.89
N THR A 155 8.10 -4.16 10.65
CA THR A 155 6.90 -4.86 10.20
C THR A 155 7.22 -5.88 9.12
N VAL A 156 6.33 -6.82 8.89
CA VAL A 156 6.47 -7.80 7.83
C VAL A 156 5.20 -7.88 7.01
N LYS A 157 5.33 -7.99 5.68
CA LYS A 157 4.19 -8.19 4.78
C LYS A 157 4.27 -9.54 4.10
N VAL A 158 3.25 -10.38 4.31
CA VAL A 158 3.17 -11.77 3.82
C VAL A 158 1.97 -12.00 2.90
N ARG A 159 1.98 -13.14 2.22
CA ARG A 159 0.80 -13.82 1.65
C ARG A 159 0.45 -15.04 2.50
N ILE A 160 -0.74 -15.61 2.32
CA ILE A 160 -1.22 -16.79 3.07
C ILE A 160 -0.60 -18.12 2.60
N GLY A 161 0.23 -18.11 1.56
CA GLY A 161 0.90 -19.30 1.06
C GLY A 161 1.64 -19.05 -0.25
N PHE A 162 2.40 -20.07 -0.69
CA PHE A 162 3.17 -20.00 -1.94
C PHE A 162 2.45 -20.68 -3.11
N GLU A 163 2.09 -21.95 -2.95
CA GLU A 163 1.35 -22.77 -3.93
C GLU A 163 -0.04 -23.12 -3.37
N ASN A 164 -0.73 -24.08 -4.01
CA ASN A 164 -2.04 -24.55 -3.55
C ASN A 164 -1.93 -25.41 -2.28
N GLU A 165 -0.74 -25.86 -1.92
CA GLU A 165 -0.53 -26.57 -0.66
C GLU A 165 -0.54 -25.57 0.51
N PRO A 166 -1.23 -25.88 1.59
CA PRO A 166 -1.34 -24.98 2.73
C PRO A 166 0.03 -24.84 3.41
N VAL A 167 0.58 -23.63 3.37
CA VAL A 167 1.60 -23.20 4.33
C VAL A 167 0.87 -22.87 5.63
N ASP A 168 1.39 -23.29 6.76
CA ASP A 168 0.83 -22.87 8.05
C ASP A 168 1.21 -21.42 8.32
N ILE A 169 0.43 -20.50 7.73
CA ILE A 169 0.65 -19.06 7.88
C ILE A 169 0.44 -18.59 9.33
N VAL A 170 -0.34 -19.31 10.12
CA VAL A 170 -0.54 -19.01 11.54
C VAL A 170 0.73 -19.28 12.33
N GLU A 171 1.39 -20.40 12.07
CA GLU A 171 2.69 -20.72 12.68
C GLU A 171 3.78 -19.73 12.23
N ILE A 172 3.80 -19.37 10.94
CA ILE A 172 4.72 -18.35 10.42
C ILE A 172 4.46 -17.00 11.10
N ALA A 173 3.20 -16.60 11.30
CA ALA A 173 2.86 -15.34 11.96
C ALA A 173 3.37 -15.30 13.41
N LYS A 174 3.25 -16.39 14.17
CA LYS A 174 3.80 -16.49 15.52
C LYS A 174 5.32 -16.36 15.53
N ARG A 175 6.02 -17.03 14.62
CA ARG A 175 7.48 -16.91 14.49
C ARG A 175 7.91 -15.48 14.13
N ILE A 176 7.17 -14.80 13.30
CA ILE A 176 7.41 -13.38 12.94
C ILE A 176 7.26 -12.50 14.20
N GLU A 177 6.20 -12.71 15.00
CA GLU A 177 5.98 -11.98 16.25
C GLU A 177 7.10 -12.27 17.25
N ASP A 178 7.43 -13.55 17.50
CA ASP A 178 8.47 -13.99 18.44
C ASP A 178 9.89 -13.51 18.03
N ALA A 179 10.09 -13.29 16.73
CA ALA A 179 11.32 -12.74 16.19
C ALA A 179 11.44 -11.20 16.33
N GLY A 180 10.40 -10.51 16.83
CA GLY A 180 10.44 -9.09 17.17
C GLY A 180 9.77 -8.16 16.18
N ALA A 181 8.90 -8.63 15.29
CA ALA A 181 8.08 -7.76 14.47
C ALA A 181 7.05 -7.00 15.33
N ALA A 182 6.80 -5.73 14.98
CA ALA A 182 5.86 -4.86 15.68
C ALA A 182 4.45 -4.84 15.04
N ALA A 183 4.28 -5.35 13.82
CA ALA A 183 3.00 -5.59 13.16
C ALA A 183 3.18 -6.53 11.96
N LEU A 184 2.08 -7.15 11.50
CA LEU A 184 2.05 -8.07 10.38
C LEU A 184 0.95 -7.68 9.37
N ALA A 185 1.32 -7.45 8.11
CA ALA A 185 0.36 -7.26 7.02
C ALA A 185 0.14 -8.58 6.27
N VAL A 186 -1.11 -9.02 6.17
CA VAL A 186 -1.48 -10.32 5.58
C VAL A 186 -2.35 -10.13 4.35
N HIS A 187 -1.83 -10.51 3.17
CA HIS A 187 -2.63 -10.58 1.95
C HIS A 187 -3.30 -11.95 1.84
N GLY A 188 -4.64 -11.98 1.83
CA GLY A 188 -5.46 -13.20 1.80
C GLY A 188 -5.41 -13.99 0.48
N ARG A 189 -4.26 -14.05 -0.20
CA ARG A 189 -4.01 -14.85 -1.40
C ARG A 189 -2.67 -15.54 -1.33
N THR A 190 -2.57 -16.72 -1.96
CA THR A 190 -1.28 -17.38 -2.19
C THR A 190 -0.50 -16.69 -3.31
N ARG A 191 0.78 -17.02 -3.44
CA ARG A 191 1.61 -16.57 -4.56
C ARG A 191 1.02 -17.01 -5.90
N GLN A 192 0.58 -18.26 -5.98
CA GLN A 192 0.05 -18.85 -7.23
C GLN A 192 -1.24 -18.17 -7.70
N GLN A 193 -2.13 -17.79 -6.78
CA GLN A 193 -3.32 -17.03 -7.12
C GLN A 193 -3.00 -15.67 -7.74
N TYR A 194 -1.84 -15.10 -7.44
CA TYR A 194 -1.45 -13.76 -7.88
C TYR A 194 -2.50 -12.70 -7.49
N TYR A 195 -3.51 -12.50 -8.34
CA TYR A 195 -4.68 -11.64 -8.09
C TYR A 195 -6.00 -12.30 -8.50
N SER A 196 -5.98 -13.57 -8.89
CA SER A 196 -7.18 -14.31 -9.28
C SER A 196 -8.01 -14.76 -8.08
N GLY A 197 -9.27 -15.08 -8.30
CA GLY A 197 -10.20 -15.48 -7.25
C GLY A 197 -10.48 -14.38 -6.23
N THR A 198 -10.90 -14.77 -5.04
CA THR A 198 -11.17 -13.88 -3.89
C THR A 198 -10.09 -14.04 -2.82
N ALA A 199 -9.84 -12.97 -2.06
CA ALA A 199 -8.96 -13.03 -0.90
C ALA A 199 -9.63 -13.86 0.22
N ASP A 200 -8.89 -14.76 0.82
CA ASP A 200 -9.33 -15.56 1.96
C ASP A 200 -9.19 -14.73 3.25
N TRP A 201 -10.29 -14.14 3.67
CA TRP A 201 -10.36 -13.34 4.89
C TRP A 201 -10.44 -14.22 6.15
N ASP A 202 -10.89 -15.46 6.03
CA ASP A 202 -10.91 -16.38 7.17
C ASP A 202 -9.50 -16.73 7.65
N THR A 203 -8.58 -16.93 6.73
CA THR A 203 -7.17 -17.08 7.07
C THR A 203 -6.59 -15.83 7.73
N ILE A 204 -6.97 -14.61 7.31
CA ILE A 204 -6.55 -13.37 8.01
C ILE A 204 -7.10 -13.35 9.44
N ARG A 205 -8.37 -13.76 9.65
CA ARG A 205 -8.98 -13.90 10.98
C ARG A 205 -8.18 -14.85 11.86
N ARG A 206 -7.86 -16.03 11.36
CA ARG A 206 -7.08 -17.04 12.10
C ARG A 206 -5.70 -16.53 12.53
N VAL A 207 -5.03 -15.75 11.67
CA VAL A 207 -3.78 -15.07 12.02
C VAL A 207 -4.02 -14.06 13.13
N LYS A 208 -5.06 -13.21 13.02
CA LYS A 208 -5.40 -12.20 14.04
C LYS A 208 -5.70 -12.79 15.40
N GLU A 209 -6.37 -13.94 15.42
CA GLU A 209 -6.69 -14.67 16.66
C GLU A 209 -5.45 -15.31 17.32
N ALA A 210 -4.38 -15.53 16.57
CA ALA A 210 -3.22 -16.30 17.00
C ALA A 210 -2.03 -15.45 17.48
N ILE A 211 -1.99 -14.15 17.16
CA ILE A 211 -0.89 -13.23 17.52
C ILE A 211 -1.42 -11.99 18.22
N THR A 212 -0.56 -11.32 18.98
CA THR A 212 -0.93 -10.14 19.80
C THR A 212 -0.56 -8.82 19.16
N ILE A 213 0.45 -8.81 18.28
CA ILE A 213 0.81 -7.61 17.51
C ILE A 213 -0.29 -7.22 16.51
N PRO A 214 -0.38 -5.96 16.11
CA PRO A 214 -1.36 -5.52 15.13
C PRO A 214 -1.30 -6.29 13.83
N VAL A 215 -2.49 -6.69 13.33
CA VAL A 215 -2.66 -7.33 12.02
C VAL A 215 -3.29 -6.36 11.05
N ILE A 216 -2.64 -6.15 9.91
CA ILE A 216 -3.12 -5.32 8.82
C ILE A 216 -3.72 -6.23 7.75
N GLY A 217 -5.06 -6.24 7.62
CA GLY A 217 -5.77 -7.05 6.63
C GLY A 217 -5.63 -6.48 5.21
N ASN A 218 -5.29 -7.32 4.24
CA ASN A 218 -5.12 -6.91 2.84
C ASN A 218 -5.79 -7.89 1.87
N GLY A 219 -6.51 -7.35 0.90
CA GLY A 219 -7.12 -8.07 -0.22
C GLY A 219 -8.57 -7.70 -0.47
N ASP A 220 -8.88 -7.36 -1.73
CA ASP A 220 -10.22 -7.09 -2.28
C ASP A 220 -11.02 -5.94 -1.65
N VAL A 221 -10.37 -5.07 -0.89
CA VAL A 221 -11.00 -3.84 -0.38
C VAL A 221 -10.93 -2.77 -1.47
N ASP A 222 -12.09 -2.46 -2.04
CA ASP A 222 -12.27 -1.47 -3.12
C ASP A 222 -13.35 -0.42 -2.79
N SER A 223 -13.95 -0.51 -1.60
CA SER A 223 -15.02 0.38 -1.14
C SER A 223 -15.10 0.40 0.39
N PRO A 224 -15.71 1.43 0.99
CA PRO A 224 -15.95 1.49 2.43
C PRO A 224 -16.73 0.29 2.97
N LEU A 225 -17.73 -0.19 2.24
CA LEU A 225 -18.54 -1.36 2.64
C LEU A 225 -17.71 -2.65 2.69
N LYS A 226 -16.80 -2.84 1.74
CA LYS A 226 -15.88 -4.00 1.78
C LYS A 226 -14.83 -3.87 2.88
N ALA A 227 -14.39 -2.65 3.17
CA ALA A 227 -13.51 -2.40 4.31
C ALA A 227 -14.19 -2.77 5.63
N GLU A 228 -15.44 -2.36 5.83
CA GLU A 228 -16.26 -2.74 6.98
C GLU A 228 -16.44 -4.26 7.07
N ALA A 229 -16.77 -4.91 5.95
CA ALA A 229 -16.94 -6.36 5.90
C ALA A 229 -15.64 -7.11 6.29
N LEU A 230 -14.48 -6.65 5.79
CA LEU A 230 -13.18 -7.20 6.18
C LEU A 230 -12.96 -7.11 7.69
N VAL A 231 -13.17 -5.94 8.28
CA VAL A 231 -12.99 -5.73 9.74
C VAL A 231 -13.94 -6.63 10.54
N LYS A 232 -15.21 -6.66 10.17
CA LYS A 232 -16.21 -7.51 10.86
C LYS A 232 -15.88 -8.99 10.80
N GLN A 233 -15.35 -9.46 9.68
CA GLN A 233 -15.01 -10.88 9.50
C GLN A 233 -13.70 -11.24 10.17
N THR A 234 -12.70 -10.35 10.15
CA THR A 234 -11.33 -10.70 10.54
C THR A 234 -10.91 -10.17 11.89
N GLY A 235 -11.52 -9.08 12.37
CA GLY A 235 -11.07 -8.36 13.57
C GLY A 235 -9.70 -7.70 13.41
N CYS A 236 -9.19 -7.52 12.19
CA CYS A 236 -7.89 -6.88 11.95
C CYS A 236 -7.85 -5.44 12.49
N ASP A 237 -6.65 -4.98 12.87
CA ASP A 237 -6.44 -3.66 13.49
C ASP A 237 -6.34 -2.52 12.47
N ALA A 238 -5.98 -2.85 11.24
CA ALA A 238 -5.87 -1.92 10.14
C ALA A 238 -6.15 -2.59 8.77
N ILE A 239 -6.39 -1.78 7.76
CA ILE A 239 -6.76 -2.21 6.41
C ILE A 239 -5.75 -1.68 5.42
N MET A 240 -5.08 -2.56 4.69
CA MET A 240 -4.17 -2.17 3.63
C MET A 240 -4.88 -2.22 2.27
N VAL A 241 -4.89 -1.07 1.58
CA VAL A 241 -5.52 -0.93 0.27
C VAL A 241 -4.46 -0.88 -0.83
N GLY A 242 -4.60 -1.73 -1.83
CA GLY A 242 -3.67 -1.80 -2.97
C GLY A 242 -4.33 -1.36 -4.27
N ARG A 243 -4.66 -2.30 -5.15
CA ARG A 243 -5.13 -2.04 -6.53
C ARG A 243 -6.28 -1.05 -6.67
N ALA A 244 -7.15 -0.97 -5.67
CA ALA A 244 -8.33 -0.11 -5.69
C ALA A 244 -8.01 1.40 -5.67
N VAL A 245 -6.83 1.80 -5.17
CA VAL A 245 -6.42 3.22 -5.19
C VAL A 245 -5.82 3.66 -6.51
N ARG A 246 -5.55 2.74 -7.45
CA ARG A 246 -5.05 3.11 -8.79
C ARG A 246 -6.12 3.90 -9.54
N GLY A 247 -5.82 5.18 -9.79
CA GLY A 247 -6.79 6.12 -10.36
C GLY A 247 -7.93 6.53 -9.41
N ASN A 248 -7.84 6.14 -8.13
CA ASN A 248 -8.81 6.49 -7.09
C ASN A 248 -8.14 6.75 -5.72
N PRO A 249 -7.25 7.74 -5.57
CA PRO A 249 -6.68 8.07 -4.27
C PRO A 249 -7.75 8.54 -3.27
N TRP A 250 -8.89 9.05 -3.74
CA TRP A 250 -10.03 9.48 -2.90
C TRP A 250 -10.63 8.36 -2.05
N LEU A 251 -10.34 7.10 -2.36
CA LEU A 251 -10.81 5.96 -1.55
C LEU A 251 -10.39 6.13 -0.08
N PHE A 252 -9.24 6.72 0.22
CA PHE A 252 -8.85 7.00 1.61
C PHE A 252 -9.77 8.04 2.28
N ARG A 253 -10.18 9.09 1.56
CA ARG A 253 -11.17 10.08 2.03
C ARG A 253 -12.52 9.42 2.27
N GLU A 254 -12.97 8.56 1.36
CA GLU A 254 -14.22 7.81 1.45
C GLU A 254 -14.23 6.87 2.67
N LEU A 255 -13.15 6.13 2.88
CA LEU A 255 -12.96 5.24 4.02
C LEU A 255 -13.01 6.01 5.35
N ASN A 256 -12.24 7.09 5.47
CA ASN A 256 -12.22 7.93 6.67
C ASN A 256 -13.60 8.53 6.99
N HIS A 257 -14.30 9.01 5.97
CA HIS A 257 -15.62 9.56 6.15
C HIS A 257 -16.61 8.49 6.63
N TYR A 258 -16.70 7.37 5.92
CA TYR A 258 -17.60 6.28 6.22
C TYR A 258 -17.40 5.70 7.63
N PHE A 259 -16.15 5.48 8.02
CA PHE A 259 -15.84 4.90 9.34
C PHE A 259 -16.13 5.86 10.50
N ARG A 260 -16.19 7.17 10.24
CA ARG A 260 -16.55 8.19 11.25
C ARG A 260 -18.06 8.45 11.30
N THR A 261 -18.74 8.44 10.16
CA THR A 261 -20.13 8.90 10.05
C THR A 261 -21.13 7.80 9.72
N GLY A 262 -20.69 6.72 9.10
CA GLY A 262 -21.56 5.69 8.51
C GLY A 262 -22.16 6.07 7.16
N GLU A 263 -21.79 7.24 6.62
CA GLU A 263 -22.33 7.75 5.36
C GLU A 263 -21.32 7.55 4.21
N LEU A 264 -21.82 7.23 3.03
CA LEU A 264 -21.00 7.13 1.83
C LEU A 264 -20.85 8.51 1.17
N LEU A 265 -19.64 8.83 0.74
CA LEU A 265 -19.41 10.00 -0.09
C LEU A 265 -19.82 9.76 -1.54
N GLU A 266 -20.22 10.81 -2.21
CA GLU A 266 -20.34 10.80 -3.68
C GLU A 266 -18.97 10.60 -4.34
N ARG A 267 -19.00 10.03 -5.54
CA ARG A 267 -17.79 9.88 -6.35
C ARG A 267 -17.24 11.25 -6.75
N PRO A 268 -15.91 11.37 -6.91
CA PRO A 268 -15.32 12.62 -7.36
C PRO A 268 -15.91 13.04 -8.73
N SER A 269 -16.16 14.34 -8.88
CA SER A 269 -16.62 14.92 -10.13
C SER A 269 -15.57 14.77 -11.25
N VAL A 270 -16.00 14.92 -12.49
CA VAL A 270 -15.08 14.89 -13.65
C VAL A 270 -13.99 15.95 -13.51
N GLU A 271 -14.36 17.13 -12.97
CA GLU A 271 -13.40 18.22 -12.75
C GLU A 271 -12.38 17.89 -11.67
N GLU A 272 -12.79 17.31 -10.54
CA GLU A 272 -11.86 16.83 -9.51
C GLU A 272 -10.90 15.76 -10.07
N ILE A 273 -11.41 14.86 -10.92
CA ILE A 273 -10.57 13.83 -11.56
C ILE A 273 -9.55 14.50 -12.51
N ARG A 274 -9.98 15.47 -13.31
CA ARG A 274 -9.10 16.21 -14.21
C ARG A 274 -8.00 16.95 -13.44
N GLU A 275 -8.36 17.67 -12.39
CA GLU A 275 -7.39 18.37 -11.54
C GLU A 275 -6.39 17.42 -10.89
N MET A 276 -6.85 16.27 -10.40
CA MET A 276 -5.98 15.26 -9.82
C MET A 276 -4.98 14.70 -10.85
N ILE A 277 -5.43 14.42 -12.08
CA ILE A 277 -4.56 13.97 -13.17
C ILE A 277 -3.47 15.02 -13.45
N LEU A 278 -3.85 16.29 -13.54
CA LEU A 278 -2.91 17.39 -13.79
C LEU A 278 -1.90 17.56 -12.66
N ARG A 279 -2.35 17.49 -11.41
CA ARG A 279 -1.48 17.54 -10.23
C ARG A 279 -0.50 16.37 -10.21
N HIS A 280 -1.00 15.15 -10.45
CA HIS A 280 -0.16 13.96 -10.53
C HIS A 280 0.89 14.07 -11.62
N ALA A 281 0.49 14.53 -12.81
CA ALA A 281 1.41 14.73 -13.93
C ALA A 281 2.51 15.74 -13.61
N ARG A 282 2.17 16.89 -12.97
CA ARG A 282 3.17 17.89 -12.55
C ARG A 282 4.17 17.32 -11.56
N LYS A 283 3.71 16.63 -10.51
CA LYS A 283 4.58 15.97 -9.52
C LYS A 283 5.48 14.90 -10.18
N GLN A 284 4.96 14.11 -11.15
CA GLN A 284 5.74 13.11 -11.88
C GLN A 284 6.85 13.75 -12.74
N ILE A 285 6.52 14.86 -13.41
CA ILE A 285 7.48 15.59 -14.25
C ILE A 285 8.56 16.26 -13.39
N GLU A 286 8.16 16.83 -12.28
CA GLU A 286 9.08 17.44 -11.31
C GLU A 286 10.10 16.44 -10.77
N LEU A 287 9.64 15.23 -10.41
CA LEU A 287 10.51 14.18 -9.84
C LEU A 287 11.39 13.51 -10.90
N LYS A 288 10.83 13.18 -12.08
CA LYS A 288 11.48 12.27 -13.06
C LYS A 288 11.85 12.93 -14.39
N GLY A 289 11.57 14.23 -14.52
CA GLY A 289 11.67 14.95 -15.79
C GLY A 289 10.51 14.65 -16.74
N GLU A 290 10.33 15.50 -17.74
CA GLU A 290 9.18 15.46 -18.65
C GLU A 290 9.09 14.14 -19.42
N PHE A 291 10.22 13.68 -19.98
CA PHE A 291 10.26 12.49 -20.81
C PHE A 291 9.80 11.20 -20.09
N VAL A 292 10.27 10.98 -18.86
CA VAL A 292 9.91 9.79 -18.06
C VAL A 292 8.55 9.99 -17.40
N GLY A 293 8.33 11.15 -16.78
CA GLY A 293 7.11 11.46 -16.06
C GLY A 293 5.84 11.31 -16.90
N ILE A 294 5.86 11.85 -18.12
CA ILE A 294 4.71 11.74 -19.04
C ILE A 294 4.44 10.29 -19.44
N ARG A 295 5.48 9.52 -19.74
CA ARG A 295 5.30 8.10 -20.11
C ARG A 295 4.73 7.27 -18.97
N GLU A 296 5.17 7.53 -17.77
CA GLU A 296 4.62 6.85 -16.59
C GLU A 296 3.18 7.29 -16.28
N MET A 297 2.83 8.54 -16.53
CA MET A 297 1.47 9.04 -16.36
C MET A 297 0.44 8.34 -17.26
N ARG A 298 0.81 7.83 -18.43
CA ARG A 298 -0.11 7.12 -19.35
C ARG A 298 -0.92 6.02 -18.65
N LYS A 299 -0.27 5.20 -17.84
CA LYS A 299 -0.95 4.15 -17.04
C LYS A 299 -1.89 4.74 -15.99
N HIS A 300 -1.48 5.84 -15.33
CA HIS A 300 -2.29 6.50 -14.32
C HIS A 300 -3.53 7.16 -14.92
N VAL A 301 -3.39 7.85 -16.06
CA VAL A 301 -4.54 8.41 -16.81
C VAL A 301 -5.53 7.32 -17.18
N ALA A 302 -5.03 6.16 -17.65
CA ALA A 302 -5.89 5.03 -17.98
C ALA A 302 -6.68 4.51 -16.76
N TRP A 303 -6.09 4.55 -15.57
CA TRP A 303 -6.77 4.17 -14.33
C TRP A 303 -7.76 5.24 -13.85
N TYR A 304 -7.37 6.52 -13.84
CA TYR A 304 -8.27 7.64 -13.45
C TYR A 304 -9.52 7.72 -14.31
N THR A 305 -9.40 7.40 -15.60
CA THR A 305 -10.51 7.48 -16.55
C THR A 305 -11.26 6.15 -16.73
N ALA A 306 -10.90 5.11 -15.97
CA ALA A 306 -11.56 3.81 -16.06
C ALA A 306 -13.06 3.92 -15.73
N GLY A 307 -13.92 3.38 -16.61
CA GLY A 307 -15.38 3.44 -16.44
C GLY A 307 -16.04 4.76 -16.87
N MET A 308 -15.28 5.79 -17.23
CA MET A 308 -15.84 7.03 -17.75
C MET A 308 -16.32 6.85 -19.19
N ARG A 309 -17.35 7.62 -19.56
CA ARG A 309 -17.82 7.69 -20.96
C ARG A 309 -16.66 8.16 -21.86
N HIS A 310 -16.46 7.51 -23.00
CA HIS A 310 -15.35 7.78 -23.94
C HIS A 310 -13.93 7.50 -23.43
N SER A 311 -13.76 6.79 -22.31
CA SER A 311 -12.43 6.47 -21.75
C SER A 311 -11.47 5.77 -22.72
N ALA A 312 -11.98 5.02 -23.69
CA ALA A 312 -11.15 4.39 -24.73
C ALA A 312 -10.50 5.42 -25.66
N GLY A 313 -11.19 6.51 -25.98
CA GLY A 313 -10.64 7.66 -26.72
C GLY A 313 -9.54 8.36 -25.93
N LEU A 314 -9.83 8.71 -24.69
CA LEU A 314 -8.87 9.36 -23.78
C LEU A 314 -7.59 8.52 -23.60
N ARG A 315 -7.71 7.20 -23.47
CA ARG A 315 -6.53 6.31 -23.38
C ARG A 315 -5.68 6.31 -24.66
N ARG A 316 -6.31 6.35 -25.83
CA ARG A 316 -5.56 6.45 -27.10
C ARG A 316 -4.83 7.78 -27.21
N GLU A 317 -5.50 8.86 -26.91
CA GLU A 317 -4.93 10.20 -26.92
C GLU A 317 -3.80 10.34 -25.89
N SER A 318 -3.98 9.86 -24.66
CA SER A 318 -2.94 9.90 -23.62
C SER A 318 -1.66 9.14 -24.01
N ASN A 319 -1.77 8.08 -24.81
CA ASN A 319 -0.60 7.33 -25.28
C ASN A 319 0.26 8.11 -26.31
N THR A 320 -0.30 9.14 -26.94
CA THR A 320 0.40 10.00 -27.91
C THR A 320 0.98 11.26 -27.28
N ILE A 321 0.62 11.57 -26.03
CA ILE A 321 1.12 12.74 -25.31
C ILE A 321 2.61 12.58 -25.02
N GLU A 322 3.40 13.58 -25.44
CA GLU A 322 4.86 13.61 -25.26
C GLU A 322 5.35 14.83 -24.48
N SER A 323 4.48 15.82 -24.24
CA SER A 323 4.81 17.03 -23.50
C SER A 323 3.71 17.45 -22.51
N CYS A 324 4.10 18.18 -21.47
CA CYS A 324 3.20 18.70 -20.44
C CYS A 324 2.13 19.65 -21.04
N LEU A 325 2.45 20.40 -22.06
CA LEU A 325 1.55 21.33 -22.73
C LEU A 325 0.31 20.63 -23.29
N LEU A 326 0.45 19.37 -23.75
CA LEU A 326 -0.68 18.61 -24.29
C LEU A 326 -1.66 18.12 -23.21
N TYR A 327 -1.20 17.95 -21.94
CA TYR A 327 -2.11 17.66 -20.82
C TYR A 327 -2.95 18.87 -20.40
N THR A 328 -2.46 20.09 -20.64
CA THR A 328 -3.10 21.33 -20.21
C THR A 328 -3.91 22.01 -21.31
N SER A 329 -3.75 21.58 -22.56
CA SER A 329 -4.52 22.15 -23.69
C SER A 329 -5.99 21.70 -23.62
N PRO A 330 -6.94 22.62 -23.79
CA PRO A 330 -8.34 22.25 -23.95
C PRO A 330 -8.50 21.34 -25.17
N SER A 331 -9.32 20.30 -25.03
CA SER A 331 -9.64 19.43 -26.16
C SER A 331 -10.24 20.28 -27.29
N PRO A 332 -9.93 20.01 -28.57
CA PRO A 332 -10.59 20.70 -29.70
C PRO A 332 -12.12 20.60 -29.70
N ARG A 333 -12.70 19.76 -28.82
CA ARG A 333 -14.14 19.57 -28.62
C ARG A 333 -14.73 20.47 -27.55
N ASP A 334 -13.92 21.10 -26.70
CA ASP A 334 -14.38 22.01 -25.64
C ASP A 334 -14.59 23.46 -26.17
N THR A 335 -14.29 23.68 -27.43
CA THR A 335 -14.44 24.96 -28.11
C THR A 335 -15.65 25.05 -29.07
N ARG A 336 -16.63 24.13 -28.91
CA ARG A 336 -17.90 24.21 -29.67
C ARG A 336 -19.11 24.21 -28.74
#